data_e71baff314828c77e778a059ccb88e78
#
_entry.id   e71baff314828c77e778a059ccb88e78
#
_cell.length_a   1.000
_cell.length_b   1.000
_cell.length_c   1.000
_cell.angle_alpha   90.00
_cell.angle_beta   90.00
_cell.angle_gamma   90.00
#
_symmetry.space_group_name_H-M   'P 1'
#
loop_
_entity.id
_entity.type
_entity.pdbx_description
1 polymer ?
#
loop_
_entity_poly.entity_id
_entity_poly.type
_entity_poly.pdbx_seq_one_letter_code
_entity_poly.pdbx_strand_id
1 'polypeptide(L)'
;KRLKGAYAWRSLLINNTRLTFNSDNPGSDHDIFYGLHSAITRQDKNSQPEGGWYKEQAVNIDEAVRAYTSWSAFANFTEDYTGIIDEGRWADITIMNIDPFVLSEDSPVDILDGEILMTIVNGSVVYER
;
A
#
# COMPACT_ATOMS: atom_id res chain seq x y z
N LYS A 1 24.09 10.90 10.04
CA LYS A 1 23.64 11.96 9.12
C LYS A 1 22.91 11.41 7.88
N ARG A 2 23.38 10.34 7.24
CA ARG A 2 22.80 9.77 6.00
C ARG A 2 21.40 9.16 6.20
N LEU A 3 21.11 8.58 7.37
CA LEU A 3 19.83 7.87 7.64
C LEU A 3 18.62 8.81 7.73
N LYS A 4 18.80 10.08 8.05
CA LYS A 4 17.69 11.05 8.12
C LYS A 4 16.93 11.24 6.80
N GLY A 5 17.58 10.98 5.66
CA GLY A 5 16.96 11.07 4.34
C GLY A 5 16.58 9.72 3.75
N ALA A 6 16.83 8.61 4.47
CA ALA A 6 16.50 7.28 3.98
C ALA A 6 15.02 6.97 4.24
N TYR A 7 14.30 6.60 3.17
CA TYR A 7 12.88 6.28 3.23
C TYR A 7 12.05 7.38 3.92
N ALA A 8 12.35 8.64 3.62
CA ALA A 8 11.74 9.83 4.24
C ALA A 8 10.38 10.16 3.60
N TRP A 9 9.45 9.20 3.61
CA TRP A 9 8.18 9.27 2.88
C TRP A 9 7.31 10.43 3.32
N ARG A 10 7.15 10.65 4.64
CA ARG A 10 6.38 11.79 5.17
C ARG A 10 6.95 13.12 4.69
N SER A 11 8.28 13.25 4.69
CA SER A 11 8.94 14.47 4.22
C SER A 11 8.67 14.73 2.72
N LEU A 12 8.58 13.69 1.90
CA LEU A 12 8.24 13.82 0.49
C LEU A 12 6.77 14.22 0.31
N LEU A 13 5.84 13.58 1.03
CA LEU A 13 4.41 13.89 0.98
C LEU A 13 4.11 15.33 1.41
N ILE A 14 4.74 15.84 2.46
CA ILE A 14 4.61 17.24 2.92
C ILE A 14 5.02 18.22 1.82
N ASN A 15 5.96 17.82 0.95
CA ASN A 15 6.40 18.60 -0.21
C ASN A 15 5.59 18.27 -1.49
N ASN A 16 4.37 17.75 -1.35
CA ASN A 16 3.44 17.42 -2.45
C ASN A 16 3.99 16.40 -3.46
N THR A 17 4.94 15.55 -3.07
CA THR A 17 5.43 14.46 -3.91
C THR A 17 4.53 13.24 -3.71
N ARG A 18 3.90 12.76 -4.80
CA ARG A 18 3.19 11.48 -4.77
C ARG A 18 4.20 10.33 -4.71
N LEU A 19 3.91 9.33 -3.90
CA LEU A 19 4.72 8.12 -3.77
C LEU A 19 4.08 6.99 -4.55
N THR A 20 4.90 6.11 -5.10
CA THR A 20 4.46 4.81 -5.61
C THR A 20 5.11 3.71 -4.78
N PHE A 21 4.31 2.75 -4.35
CA PHE A 21 4.79 1.60 -3.62
C PHE A 21 4.72 0.34 -4.48
N ASN A 22 5.68 -0.54 -4.27
CA ASN A 22 5.72 -1.86 -4.87
C ASN A 22 6.55 -2.80 -3.97
N SER A 23 6.52 -4.09 -4.28
CA SER A 23 7.25 -5.10 -3.52
C SER A 23 8.69 -5.29 -3.98
N ASP A 24 9.08 -4.71 -5.13
CA ASP A 24 10.39 -4.98 -5.76
C ASP A 24 10.65 -6.49 -5.96
N ASN A 25 9.59 -7.25 -6.26
CA ASN A 25 9.70 -8.70 -6.46
C ASN A 25 10.64 -9.00 -7.66
N PRO A 26 11.59 -9.93 -7.52
CA PRO A 26 11.81 -10.87 -6.42
C PRO A 26 12.75 -10.38 -5.30
N GLY A 27 13.07 -9.09 -5.24
CA GLY A 27 13.98 -8.53 -4.26
C GLY A 27 13.42 -8.54 -2.83
N SER A 28 12.10 -8.51 -2.67
CA SER A 28 11.41 -8.66 -1.39
C SER A 28 10.10 -9.46 -1.53
N ASP A 29 9.42 -9.65 -0.42
CA ASP A 29 8.14 -10.34 -0.36
C ASP A 29 7.08 -9.55 -1.14
N HIS A 30 6.30 -10.23 -1.97
CA HIS A 30 5.24 -9.63 -2.81
C HIS A 30 3.90 -9.46 -2.07
N ASP A 31 3.84 -9.82 -0.79
CA ASP A 31 2.65 -9.71 0.05
C ASP A 31 2.24 -8.24 0.25
N ILE A 32 1.10 -7.87 -0.31
CA ILE A 32 0.55 -6.51 -0.22
C ILE A 32 0.20 -6.13 1.22
N PHE A 33 -0.26 -7.06 2.04
CA PHE A 33 -0.63 -6.81 3.43
C PHE A 33 0.60 -6.49 4.27
N TYR A 34 1.70 -7.20 4.03
CA TYR A 34 2.99 -6.83 4.62
C TYR A 34 3.45 -5.44 4.17
N GLY A 35 3.25 -5.10 2.89
CA GLY A 35 3.55 -3.78 2.35
C GLY A 35 2.75 -2.67 3.04
N LEU A 36 1.42 -2.84 3.20
CA LEU A 36 0.55 -1.91 3.90
C LEU A 36 0.93 -1.78 5.37
N HIS A 37 1.10 -2.91 6.07
CA HIS A 37 1.53 -2.92 7.48
C HIS A 37 2.84 -2.15 7.67
N SER A 38 3.87 -2.47 6.87
CA SER A 38 5.19 -1.83 7.00
C SER A 38 5.15 -0.35 6.65
N ALA A 39 4.31 0.08 5.71
CA ALA A 39 4.16 1.47 5.33
C ALA A 39 3.60 2.33 6.48
N ILE A 40 2.62 1.82 7.22
CA ILE A 40 1.94 2.55 8.29
C ILE A 40 2.61 2.38 9.67
N THR A 41 3.26 1.24 9.92
CA THR A 41 3.90 0.95 11.22
C THR A 41 5.40 1.22 11.21
N ARG A 42 6.06 1.11 10.07
CA ARG A 42 7.52 1.11 9.95
C ARG A 42 8.18 -0.07 10.65
N GLN A 43 7.47 -1.19 10.72
CA GLN A 43 7.89 -2.45 11.36
C GLN A 43 7.91 -3.59 10.35
N ASP A 44 8.68 -4.63 10.67
CA ASP A 44 8.66 -5.90 9.96
C ASP A 44 7.47 -6.80 10.39
N LYS A 45 7.40 -8.02 9.84
CA LYS A 45 6.37 -9.03 10.18
C LYS A 45 6.35 -9.46 11.65
N ASN A 46 7.43 -9.19 12.39
CA ASN A 46 7.55 -9.50 13.82
C ASN A 46 7.34 -8.26 14.70
N SER A 47 6.76 -7.20 14.15
CA SER A 47 6.55 -5.90 14.80
C SER A 47 7.87 -5.26 15.29
N GLN A 48 8.95 -5.48 14.56
CA GLN A 48 10.26 -4.90 14.90
C GLN A 48 10.68 -3.81 13.91
N PRO A 49 11.43 -2.77 14.34
CA PRO A 49 11.74 -2.47 15.75
C PRO A 49 10.52 -1.97 16.51
N GLU A 50 10.52 -2.14 17.84
CA GLU A 50 9.48 -1.59 18.71
C GLU A 50 9.31 -0.08 18.46
N GLY A 51 8.05 0.38 18.32
CA GLY A 51 7.74 1.77 17.98
C GLY A 51 7.96 2.17 16.53
N GLY A 52 8.53 1.30 15.69
CA GLY A 52 8.75 1.56 14.27
C GLY A 52 10.06 2.29 13.94
N TRP A 53 10.70 1.91 12.85
CA TRP A 53 11.92 2.55 12.36
C TRP A 53 11.62 3.92 11.76
N TYR A 54 12.11 5.01 12.37
CA TYR A 54 11.78 6.38 11.98
C TYR A 54 10.28 6.57 11.78
N LYS A 55 9.49 6.27 12.81
CA LYS A 55 8.01 6.27 12.80
C LYS A 55 7.42 7.60 12.30
N GLU A 56 8.10 8.71 12.53
CA GLU A 56 7.71 10.02 12.01
C GLU A 56 7.68 10.10 10.48
N GLN A 57 8.28 9.14 9.81
CA GLN A 57 8.26 9.02 8.35
C GLN A 57 7.21 8.02 7.83
N ALA A 58 6.39 7.43 8.71
CA ALA A 58 5.29 6.57 8.30
C ALA A 58 4.26 7.35 7.47
N VAL A 59 3.58 6.65 6.59
CA VAL A 59 2.39 7.14 5.91
C VAL A 59 1.14 6.67 6.66
N ASN A 60 -0.01 7.26 6.43
CA ASN A 60 -1.28 6.71 6.89
C ASN A 60 -1.82 5.68 5.89
N ILE A 61 -2.89 4.98 6.25
CA ILE A 61 -3.44 3.90 5.41
C ILE A 61 -4.00 4.43 4.08
N ASP A 62 -4.66 5.59 4.06
CA ASP A 62 -5.16 6.20 2.82
C ASP A 62 -4.01 6.51 1.85
N GLU A 63 -2.92 7.10 2.36
CA GLU A 63 -1.72 7.39 1.58
C GLU A 63 -1.05 6.10 1.07
N ALA A 64 -0.99 5.04 1.90
CA ALA A 64 -0.45 3.75 1.51
C ALA A 64 -1.27 3.12 0.38
N VAL A 65 -2.59 3.06 0.52
CA VAL A 65 -3.49 2.52 -0.52
C VAL A 65 -3.38 3.34 -1.81
N ARG A 66 -3.37 4.68 -1.73
CA ARG A 66 -3.14 5.55 -2.91
C ARG A 66 -1.81 5.28 -3.58
N ALA A 67 -0.76 5.04 -2.81
CA ALA A 67 0.57 4.75 -3.34
C ALA A 67 0.62 3.42 -4.12
N TYR A 68 -0.22 2.47 -3.76
CA TYR A 68 -0.39 1.20 -4.50
C TYR A 68 -1.40 1.29 -5.65
N THR A 69 -2.24 2.31 -5.71
CA THR A 69 -3.35 2.41 -6.67
C THR A 69 -3.28 3.70 -7.49
N SER A 70 -4.00 4.74 -7.09
CA SER A 70 -4.19 5.98 -7.88
C SER A 70 -2.89 6.75 -8.15
N TRP A 71 -1.94 6.78 -7.20
CA TRP A 71 -0.66 7.43 -7.44
C TRP A 71 0.26 6.60 -8.34
N SER A 72 0.17 5.28 -8.28
CA SER A 72 0.87 4.40 -9.22
C SER A 72 0.31 4.52 -10.63
N ALA A 73 -1.01 4.63 -10.78
CA ALA A 73 -1.65 4.90 -12.07
C ALA A 73 -1.18 6.25 -12.64
N PHE A 74 -1.14 7.30 -11.82
CA PHE A 74 -0.62 8.61 -12.21
C PHE A 74 0.85 8.54 -12.70
N ALA A 75 1.70 7.82 -11.98
CA ALA A 75 3.11 7.66 -12.36
C ALA A 75 3.29 6.90 -13.69
N ASN A 76 2.33 6.05 -14.04
CA ASN A 76 2.28 5.31 -15.30
C ASN A 76 1.55 6.05 -16.43
N PHE A 77 1.00 7.24 -16.17
CA PHE A 77 0.15 7.97 -17.13
C PHE A 77 -1.11 7.19 -17.54
N THR A 78 -1.68 6.44 -16.61
CA THR A 78 -2.89 5.61 -16.79
C THR A 78 -4.03 6.02 -15.86
N GLU A 79 -3.91 7.17 -15.19
CA GLU A 79 -4.87 7.68 -14.21
C GLU A 79 -6.27 7.92 -14.77
N ASP A 80 -6.40 8.07 -16.08
CA ASP A 80 -7.70 8.21 -16.74
C ASP A 80 -8.41 6.87 -16.93
N TYR A 81 -7.71 5.75 -16.78
CA TYR A 81 -8.23 4.41 -17.06
C TYR A 81 -8.31 3.52 -15.84
N THR A 82 -7.41 3.65 -14.88
CA THR A 82 -7.30 2.75 -13.73
C THR A 82 -6.87 3.48 -12.45
N GLY A 83 -6.69 2.75 -11.35
CA GLY A 83 -6.19 3.26 -10.07
C GLY A 83 -7.28 3.72 -9.11
N ILE A 84 -8.52 3.88 -9.56
CA ILE A 84 -9.71 4.12 -8.74
C ILE A 84 -10.89 3.35 -9.30
N ILE A 85 -11.89 3.07 -8.47
CA ILE A 85 -13.16 2.47 -8.88
C ILE A 85 -14.10 3.63 -9.22
N ASP A 86 -14.40 3.81 -10.52
CA ASP A 86 -15.28 4.87 -11.01
C ASP A 86 -15.90 4.45 -12.36
N GLU A 87 -17.02 5.07 -12.72
CA GLU A 87 -17.67 4.81 -14.01
C GLU A 87 -16.77 5.18 -15.20
N GLY A 88 -16.73 4.30 -16.19
CA GLY A 88 -15.93 4.49 -17.41
C GLY A 88 -14.46 4.08 -17.28
N ARG A 89 -14.04 3.60 -16.13
CA ARG A 89 -12.68 3.08 -15.89
C ARG A 89 -12.63 1.57 -16.08
N TRP A 90 -11.43 1.05 -16.24
CA TRP A 90 -11.22 -0.40 -16.27
C TRP A 90 -11.60 -1.00 -14.92
N ALA A 91 -12.29 -2.13 -14.96
CA ALA A 91 -12.63 -2.89 -13.78
C ALA A 91 -11.41 -3.73 -13.32
N ASP A 92 -10.41 -3.04 -12.78
CA ASP A 92 -9.24 -3.62 -12.13
C ASP A 92 -9.46 -3.55 -10.63
N ILE A 93 -9.91 -4.67 -10.02
CA ILE A 93 -10.41 -4.70 -8.66
C ILE A 93 -9.77 -5.85 -7.89
N THR A 94 -9.31 -5.56 -6.69
CA THR A 94 -8.87 -6.56 -5.71
C THR A 94 -9.86 -6.62 -4.56
N ILE A 95 -10.36 -7.81 -4.25
CA ILE A 95 -11.26 -8.06 -3.12
C ILE A 95 -10.45 -8.80 -2.05
N MET A 96 -10.49 -8.28 -0.83
CA MET A 96 -9.77 -8.84 0.31
C MET A 96 -10.72 -9.15 1.47
N ASN A 97 -10.30 -10.02 2.39
CA ASN A 97 -11.10 -10.45 3.54
C ASN A 97 -11.06 -9.48 4.73
N ILE A 98 -10.25 -8.43 4.67
CA ILE A 98 -10.09 -7.44 5.73
C ILE A 98 -10.41 -6.04 5.24
N ASP A 99 -10.73 -5.15 6.17
CA ASP A 99 -10.74 -3.71 5.95
C ASP A 99 -9.47 -3.09 6.54
N PRO A 100 -8.47 -2.75 5.70
CA PRO A 100 -7.20 -2.22 6.19
C PRO A 100 -7.36 -0.81 6.81
N PHE A 101 -8.41 -0.06 6.48
CA PHE A 101 -8.68 1.26 7.06
C PHE A 101 -9.09 1.12 8.53
N VAL A 102 -10.01 0.20 8.84
CA VAL A 102 -10.42 -0.08 10.21
C VAL A 102 -9.23 -0.65 11.01
N LEU A 103 -8.56 -1.67 10.48
CA LEU A 103 -7.44 -2.31 11.18
C LEU A 103 -6.25 -1.38 11.40
N SER A 104 -6.04 -0.38 10.54
CA SER A 104 -4.95 0.59 10.73
C SER A 104 -5.06 1.41 12.01
N GLU A 105 -6.29 1.59 12.52
CA GLU A 105 -6.58 2.33 13.76
C GLU A 105 -6.65 1.39 14.97
N ASP A 106 -7.32 0.24 14.81
CA ASP A 106 -7.64 -0.66 15.92
C ASP A 106 -6.51 -1.65 16.24
N SER A 107 -5.95 -2.28 15.22
CA SER A 107 -4.92 -3.33 15.35
C SER A 107 -4.09 -3.45 14.06
N PRO A 108 -3.12 -2.57 13.82
CA PRO A 108 -2.35 -2.57 12.59
C PRO A 108 -1.62 -3.89 12.28
N VAL A 109 -1.30 -4.68 13.31
CA VAL A 109 -0.66 -6.00 13.14
C VAL A 109 -1.58 -7.00 12.44
N ASP A 110 -2.90 -6.90 12.63
CA ASP A 110 -3.87 -7.83 12.05
C ASP A 110 -4.01 -7.63 10.52
N ILE A 111 -3.47 -6.55 9.97
CA ILE A 111 -3.33 -6.38 8.51
C ILE A 111 -2.48 -7.51 7.90
N LEU A 112 -1.51 -8.05 8.65
CA LEU A 112 -0.67 -9.16 8.19
C LEU A 112 -1.45 -10.46 7.94
N ASP A 113 -2.64 -10.61 8.52
CA ASP A 113 -3.52 -11.77 8.35
C ASP A 113 -4.48 -11.62 7.17
N GLY A 114 -4.32 -10.57 6.39
CA GLY A 114 -5.12 -10.30 5.20
C GLY A 114 -4.92 -11.35 4.11
N GLU A 115 -5.99 -11.60 3.34
CA GLU A 115 -6.00 -12.53 2.22
C GLU A 115 -6.73 -11.91 1.03
N ILE A 116 -6.22 -12.15 -0.17
CA ILE A 116 -6.91 -11.80 -1.39
C ILE A 116 -7.96 -12.87 -1.66
N LEU A 117 -9.22 -12.47 -1.77
CA LEU A 117 -10.34 -13.35 -2.11
C LEU A 117 -10.56 -13.43 -3.63
N MET A 118 -10.39 -12.30 -4.33
CA MET A 118 -10.58 -12.26 -5.77
C MET A 118 -9.75 -11.13 -6.39
N THR A 119 -9.25 -11.36 -7.60
CA THR A 119 -8.63 -10.34 -8.45
C THR A 119 -9.35 -10.30 -9.79
N ILE A 120 -9.78 -9.11 -10.18
CA ILE A 120 -10.44 -8.82 -11.44
C ILE A 120 -9.52 -7.90 -12.24
N VAL A 121 -9.29 -8.22 -13.52
CA VAL A 121 -8.51 -7.39 -14.44
C VAL A 121 -9.35 -7.15 -15.70
N ASN A 122 -9.56 -5.90 -16.01
CA ASN A 122 -10.39 -5.48 -17.15
C ASN A 122 -11.76 -6.20 -17.18
N GLY A 123 -12.40 -6.32 -16.01
CA GLY A 123 -13.71 -6.97 -15.85
C GLY A 123 -13.70 -8.50 -15.86
N SER A 124 -12.54 -9.14 -16.02
CA SER A 124 -12.42 -10.60 -15.99
C SER A 124 -11.81 -11.07 -14.68
N VAL A 125 -12.42 -12.07 -14.04
CA VAL A 125 -11.85 -12.71 -12.83
C VAL A 125 -10.60 -13.50 -13.27
N VAL A 126 -9.44 -13.12 -12.73
CA VAL A 126 -8.15 -13.77 -13.01
C VAL A 126 -7.64 -14.60 -11.83
N TYR A 127 -8.19 -14.36 -10.65
CA TYR A 127 -7.94 -15.13 -9.44
C TYR A 127 -9.20 -15.14 -8.57
N GLU A 128 -9.51 -16.30 -8.02
CA GLU A 128 -10.55 -16.52 -7.01
C GLU A 128 -10.07 -17.64 -6.06
N ARG A 129 -10.24 -17.39 -4.77
CA ARG A 129 -9.86 -18.33 -3.71
C ARG A 129 -10.95 -19.36 -3.44
#